data_a9b2745838b3c57369c3cd7f250a23ab
#
_entry.id   a9b2745838b3c57369c3cd7f250a23ab
#
_cell.length_a   1.000
_cell.length_b   1.000
_cell.length_c   1.000
_cell.angle_alpha   90.00
_cell.angle_beta   90.00
_cell.angle_gamma   90.00
#
_symmetry.space_group_name_H-M   'P 1'
#
loop_
_entity.id
_entity.type
_entity.pdbx_description
1 polymer ?
#
loop_
_entity_poly.entity_id
_entity_poly.type
_entity_poly.pdbx_seq_one_letter_code
_entity_poly.pdbx_strand_id
1 'polypeptide(L)'
;AGKPGARLGKTSGWVHRATLKAKQVKMLGGVEYLGVDEAGLKILVEGVEQVLPVDHIVVCAGQEPRRDLQAELLAAGITSHLIGGADVAAELDAKRAIDQGSRLAAVL
;
A
#
# COMPACT_ATOMS: atom_id res chain seq x y z
N ALA A 1 5.44 -11.59 5.70
CA ALA A 1 5.90 -10.21 5.89
C ALA A 1 7.30 -10.06 5.31
N GLY A 2 7.46 -9.22 4.31
CA GLY A 2 8.71 -9.04 3.57
C GLY A 2 9.59 -7.95 4.18
N LYS A 3 10.77 -7.74 3.56
CA LYS A 3 11.66 -6.63 3.92
C LYS A 3 10.98 -5.30 3.61
N PRO A 4 11.18 -4.25 4.44
CA PRO A 4 10.70 -2.90 4.13
C PRO A 4 11.12 -2.47 2.71
N GLY A 5 10.17 -1.95 1.93
CA GLY A 5 10.40 -1.57 0.54
C GLY A 5 10.69 -2.73 -0.42
N ALA A 6 10.22 -3.94 -0.15
CA ALA A 6 10.44 -5.12 -1.01
C ALA A 6 9.86 -4.96 -2.42
N ARG A 7 8.82 -4.13 -2.58
CA ARG A 7 8.14 -3.85 -3.85
C ARG A 7 8.72 -2.67 -4.62
N LEU A 8 9.68 -1.95 -4.06
CA LEU A 8 10.37 -0.86 -4.76
C LEU A 8 11.19 -1.40 -5.91
N GLY A 9 11.35 -0.61 -6.97
CA GLY A 9 12.19 -0.94 -8.11
C GLY A 9 13.59 -1.36 -7.68
N LYS A 10 14.15 -2.33 -8.39
CA LYS A 10 15.47 -2.92 -8.05
C LYS A 10 16.58 -1.88 -7.94
N THR A 11 16.49 -0.84 -8.77
CA THR A 11 17.50 0.24 -8.84
C THR A 11 17.36 1.30 -7.75
N SER A 12 16.17 1.55 -7.21
CA SER A 12 15.93 2.59 -6.19
C SER A 12 15.77 2.03 -4.78
N GLY A 13 15.22 0.83 -4.64
CA GLY A 13 14.90 0.26 -3.34
C GLY A 13 16.12 0.07 -2.41
N TRP A 14 17.28 -0.29 -2.95
CA TRP A 14 18.50 -0.44 -2.15
C TRP A 14 19.05 0.92 -1.68
N VAL A 15 18.96 1.96 -2.52
CA VAL A 15 19.39 3.33 -2.18
C VAL A 15 18.58 3.85 -1.00
N HIS A 16 17.24 3.73 -1.07
CA HIS A 16 16.37 4.16 0.03
C HIS A 16 16.68 3.42 1.33
N ARG A 17 16.86 2.09 1.29
CA ARG A 17 17.23 1.33 2.50
C ARG A 17 18.61 1.73 3.03
N ALA A 18 19.59 1.97 2.17
CA ALA A 18 20.92 2.44 2.58
C ALA A 18 20.82 3.82 3.26
N THR A 19 20.05 4.74 2.70
CA THR A 19 19.80 6.07 3.28
C THR A 19 19.12 5.97 4.65
N LEU A 20 18.07 5.14 4.79
CA LEU A 20 17.41 4.93 6.08
C LEU A 20 18.36 4.33 7.12
N LYS A 21 19.18 3.36 6.71
CA LYS A 21 20.19 2.77 7.58
C LYS A 21 21.24 3.79 8.03
N ALA A 22 21.75 4.61 7.10
CA ALA A 22 22.71 5.67 7.41
C ALA A 22 22.14 6.71 8.40
N LYS A 23 20.83 6.96 8.33
CA LYS A 23 20.09 7.84 9.26
C LYS A 23 19.63 7.11 10.53
N GLN A 24 20.07 5.89 10.77
CA GLN A 24 19.72 5.06 11.93
C GLN A 24 18.22 4.83 12.12
N VAL A 25 17.43 4.90 11.03
CA VAL A 25 15.99 4.57 11.07
C VAL A 25 15.83 3.07 11.28
N LYS A 26 15.13 2.69 12.34
CA LYS A 26 14.80 1.28 12.60
C LYS A 26 13.85 0.77 11.52
N MET A 27 14.20 -0.35 10.91
CA MET A 27 13.39 -1.04 9.90
C MET A 27 13.02 -2.41 10.44
N LEU A 28 11.74 -2.61 10.77
CA LEU A 28 11.21 -3.86 11.28
C LEU A 28 10.45 -4.56 10.15
N GLY A 29 10.67 -5.86 9.98
CA GLY A 29 9.90 -6.71 9.09
C GLY A 29 9.10 -7.72 9.91
N GLY A 30 8.05 -8.33 9.32
CA GLY A 30 7.25 -9.33 10.01
C GLY A 30 6.43 -8.80 11.18
N VAL A 31 6.07 -7.51 11.12
CA VAL A 31 5.33 -6.84 12.18
C VAL A 31 3.83 -7.10 12.03
N GLU A 32 3.17 -7.47 13.12
CA GLU A 32 1.73 -7.45 13.27
C GLU A 32 1.35 -6.29 14.21
N TYR A 33 0.36 -5.49 13.81
CA TYR A 33 -0.10 -4.36 14.61
C TYR A 33 -1.17 -4.83 15.59
N LEU A 34 -0.96 -4.63 16.88
CA LEU A 34 -1.89 -5.05 17.94
C LEU A 34 -2.80 -3.90 18.37
N GLY A 35 -2.30 -2.68 18.41
CA GLY A 35 -3.07 -1.52 18.85
C GLY A 35 -2.21 -0.32 19.18
N VAL A 36 -2.88 0.75 19.61
CA VAL A 36 -2.25 2.01 20.03
C VAL A 36 -2.86 2.40 21.37
N ASP A 37 -2.02 2.82 22.32
CA ASP A 37 -2.44 3.40 23.56
C ASP A 37 -1.48 4.55 23.98
N GLU A 38 -1.61 5.04 25.20
CA GLU A 38 -0.76 6.13 25.74
C GLU A 38 0.73 5.77 25.81
N ALA A 39 1.08 4.47 25.85
CA ALA A 39 2.46 4.01 25.85
C ALA A 39 3.09 3.98 24.45
N GLY A 40 2.27 4.05 23.37
CA GLY A 40 2.71 4.05 21.98
C GLY A 40 2.05 2.98 21.12
N LEU A 41 2.74 2.53 20.09
CA LEU A 41 2.30 1.49 19.15
C LEU A 41 2.70 0.10 19.66
N LYS A 42 1.70 -0.75 19.93
CA LYS A 42 1.88 -2.17 20.26
C LYS A 42 2.01 -3.00 19.01
N ILE A 43 3.07 -3.78 18.93
CA ILE A 43 3.37 -4.65 17.80
C ILE A 43 3.76 -6.04 18.28
N LEU A 44 3.54 -7.03 17.42
CA LEU A 44 4.08 -8.37 17.57
C LEU A 44 5.18 -8.57 16.52
N VAL A 45 6.37 -8.96 16.95
CA VAL A 45 7.50 -9.26 16.08
C VAL A 45 8.03 -10.63 16.44
N GLU A 46 8.03 -11.56 15.51
CA GLU A 46 8.47 -12.96 15.74
C GLU A 46 7.81 -13.64 16.94
N GLY A 47 6.51 -13.31 17.19
CA GLY A 47 5.76 -13.85 18.31
C GLY A 47 6.02 -13.17 19.67
N VAL A 48 6.82 -12.11 19.68
CA VAL A 48 7.11 -11.32 20.89
C VAL A 48 6.40 -9.96 20.81
N GLU A 49 5.58 -9.67 21.83
CA GLU A 49 4.93 -8.37 21.94
C GLU A 49 5.93 -7.29 22.35
N GLN A 50 5.88 -6.14 21.69
CA GLN A 50 6.73 -4.98 21.93
C GLN A 50 5.89 -3.71 21.86
N VAL A 51 6.27 -2.72 22.65
CA VAL A 51 5.71 -1.36 22.58
C VAL A 51 6.76 -0.44 21.96
N LEU A 52 6.40 0.24 20.91
CA LEU A 52 7.20 1.32 20.32
C LEU A 52 6.73 2.64 20.94
N PRO A 53 7.52 3.28 21.79
CA PRO A 53 7.17 4.57 22.39
C PRO A 53 7.30 5.67 21.34
N VAL A 54 6.20 6.00 20.71
CA VAL A 54 6.14 7.00 19.62
C VAL A 54 4.98 7.96 19.87
N ASP A 55 5.19 9.24 19.58
CA ASP A 55 4.17 10.27 19.73
C ASP A 55 3.23 10.33 18.51
N HIS A 56 3.71 9.92 17.33
CA HIS A 56 2.96 9.99 16.10
C HIS A 56 3.14 8.71 15.28
N ILE A 57 2.06 8.31 14.61
CA ILE A 57 2.06 7.16 13.71
C ILE A 57 1.54 7.61 12.35
N VAL A 58 2.33 7.39 11.30
CA VAL A 58 1.93 7.67 9.92
C VAL A 58 1.67 6.35 9.21
N VAL A 59 0.39 6.12 8.85
CA VAL A 59 -0.03 4.89 8.17
C VAL A 59 0.18 5.05 6.66
N CYS A 60 1.12 4.27 6.12
CA CYS A 60 1.43 4.20 4.68
C CYS A 60 1.35 2.74 4.20
N ALA A 61 0.37 1.98 4.70
CA ALA A 61 0.30 0.52 4.57
C ALA A 61 -0.30 0.02 3.25
N GLY A 62 -0.49 0.90 2.28
CA GLY A 62 -1.04 0.56 0.97
C GLY A 62 -2.20 1.45 0.56
N GLN A 63 -2.94 1.01 -0.44
CA GLN A 63 -4.07 1.72 -1.02
C GLN A 63 -5.23 0.75 -1.25
N GLU A 64 -6.45 1.24 -1.11
CA GLU A 64 -7.66 0.52 -1.44
C GLU A 64 -8.30 1.07 -2.71
N PRO A 65 -8.90 0.22 -3.55
CA PRO A 65 -9.57 0.68 -4.77
C PRO A 65 -10.85 1.44 -4.41
N ARG A 66 -10.98 2.67 -4.91
CA ARG A 66 -12.18 3.48 -4.75
C ARG A 66 -13.17 3.18 -5.87
N ARG A 67 -14.36 2.67 -5.52
CA ARG A 67 -15.38 2.18 -6.45
C ARG A 67 -16.76 2.77 -6.23
N ASP A 68 -16.89 3.85 -5.46
CA ASP A 68 -18.18 4.45 -5.07
C ASP A 68 -19.02 4.78 -6.30
N LEU A 69 -18.43 5.42 -7.30
CA LEU A 69 -19.09 5.80 -8.54
C LEU A 69 -19.62 4.60 -9.34
N GLN A 70 -19.00 3.42 -9.25
CA GLN A 70 -19.47 2.23 -9.96
C GLN A 70 -20.85 1.80 -9.47
N ALA A 71 -21.07 1.82 -8.16
CA ALA A 71 -22.36 1.45 -7.58
C ALA A 71 -23.47 2.42 -8.01
N GLU A 72 -23.18 3.72 -8.03
CA GLU A 72 -24.10 4.78 -8.48
C GLU A 72 -24.44 4.62 -9.97
N LEU A 73 -23.47 4.38 -10.83
CA LEU A 73 -23.67 4.15 -12.25
C LEU A 73 -24.52 2.90 -12.52
N LEU A 74 -24.22 1.82 -11.81
CA LEU A 74 -24.99 0.58 -11.93
C LEU A 74 -26.47 0.79 -11.54
N ALA A 75 -26.71 1.52 -10.44
CA ALA A 75 -28.05 1.88 -10.00
C ALA A 75 -28.81 2.74 -11.04
N ALA A 76 -28.09 3.56 -11.80
CA ALA A 76 -28.61 4.37 -12.91
C ALA A 76 -28.74 3.56 -14.23
N GLY A 77 -28.46 2.27 -14.25
CA GLY A 77 -28.50 1.43 -15.44
C GLY A 77 -27.34 1.66 -16.42
N ILE A 78 -26.26 2.31 -15.97
CA ILE A 78 -25.11 2.63 -16.80
C ILE A 78 -24.01 1.56 -16.58
N THR A 79 -23.63 0.87 -17.65
CA THR A 79 -22.51 -0.07 -17.61
C THR A 79 -21.19 0.71 -17.49
N SER A 80 -20.34 0.29 -16.55
CA SER A 80 -19.02 0.86 -16.33
C SER A 80 -17.97 -0.21 -16.20
N HIS A 81 -16.75 0.11 -16.57
CA HIS A 81 -15.61 -0.79 -16.49
C HIS A 81 -14.56 -0.24 -15.53
N LEU A 82 -14.09 -1.08 -14.63
CA LEU A 82 -13.02 -0.71 -13.70
C LEU A 82 -11.65 -0.96 -14.33
N ILE A 83 -10.80 0.07 -14.29
CA ILE A 83 -9.40 0.00 -14.75
C ILE A 83 -8.48 0.70 -13.76
N GLY A 84 -7.18 0.42 -13.86
CA GLY A 84 -6.15 1.07 -13.03
C GLY A 84 -6.38 0.89 -11.54
N GLY A 85 -6.30 1.97 -10.78
CA GLY A 85 -6.45 1.97 -9.31
C GLY A 85 -7.85 1.65 -8.82
N ALA A 86 -8.89 1.89 -9.62
CA ALA A 86 -10.26 1.52 -9.28
C ALA A 86 -10.50 0.00 -9.40
N ASP A 87 -9.76 -0.68 -10.27
CA ASP A 87 -9.75 -2.15 -10.37
C ASP A 87 -8.89 -2.75 -9.25
N VAL A 88 -7.60 -2.45 -9.23
CA VAL A 88 -6.66 -2.91 -8.21
C VAL A 88 -5.76 -1.75 -7.79
N ALA A 89 -5.87 -1.30 -6.54
CA ALA A 89 -5.07 -0.18 -6.05
C ALA A 89 -3.63 -0.55 -5.70
N ALA A 90 -3.33 -1.84 -5.43
CA ALA A 90 -1.98 -2.29 -5.11
C ALA A 90 -1.02 -2.09 -6.29
N GLU A 91 0.17 -1.57 -6.01
CA GLU A 91 1.24 -1.35 -7.00
C GLU A 91 0.75 -0.59 -8.25
N LEU A 92 -0.08 0.43 -8.02
CA LEU A 92 -0.59 1.25 -9.12
C LEU A 92 0.54 1.99 -9.80
N ASP A 93 0.70 1.74 -11.11
CA ASP A 93 1.56 2.52 -11.99
C ASP A 93 0.80 2.96 -13.26
N ALA A 94 1.32 3.98 -13.92
CA ALA A 94 0.74 4.50 -15.15
C ALA A 94 0.70 3.44 -16.26
N LYS A 95 1.70 2.56 -16.33
CA LYS A 95 1.81 1.52 -17.35
C LYS A 95 0.62 0.55 -17.31
N ARG A 96 0.28 0.05 -16.11
CA ARG A 96 -0.86 -0.87 -15.94
C ARG A 96 -2.17 -0.19 -16.29
N ALA A 97 -2.39 1.04 -15.82
CA ALA A 97 -3.62 1.77 -16.09
C ALA A 97 -3.81 2.05 -17.59
N ILE A 98 -2.74 2.44 -18.29
CA ILE A 98 -2.74 2.67 -19.73
C ILE A 98 -2.99 1.37 -20.52
N ASP A 99 -2.31 0.28 -20.15
CA ASP A 99 -2.49 -1.04 -20.81
C ASP A 99 -3.94 -1.53 -20.66
N GLN A 100 -4.50 -1.49 -19.46
CA GLN A 100 -5.89 -1.86 -19.20
C GLN A 100 -6.87 -0.99 -20.00
N GLY A 101 -6.69 0.32 -20.01
CA GLY A 101 -7.55 1.24 -20.76
C GLY A 101 -7.47 1.00 -22.27
N SER A 102 -6.27 0.81 -22.81
CA SER A 102 -6.05 0.55 -24.24
C SER A 102 -6.68 -0.78 -24.68
N ARG A 103 -6.52 -1.84 -23.90
CA ARG A 103 -7.13 -3.15 -24.19
C ARG A 103 -8.64 -3.11 -24.11
N LEU A 104 -9.18 -2.43 -23.11
CA LEU A 104 -10.63 -2.27 -22.99
C LEU A 104 -11.21 -1.51 -24.18
N ALA A 105 -10.62 -0.37 -24.54
CA ALA A 105 -11.08 0.43 -25.68
C ALA A 105 -11.03 -0.31 -27.03
N ALA A 106 -10.15 -1.30 -27.17
CA ALA A 106 -10.04 -2.10 -28.38
C ALA A 106 -11.16 -3.15 -28.55
N VAL A 107 -11.96 -3.42 -27.51
CA VAL A 107 -13.01 -4.45 -27.51
C VAL A 107 -14.41 -3.90 -27.22
N LEU A 108 -14.52 -2.59 -26.94
CA LEU A 108 -15.79 -1.85 -26.85
C LEU A 108 -16.26 -1.40 -28.23
#